data_19af61f0dcd3412159fa142fa4cb07ac
#
_entry.id   19af61f0dcd3412159fa142fa4cb07ac
#
_cell.length_a   1.000
_cell.length_b   1.000
_cell.length_c   1.000
_cell.angle_alpha   90.00
_cell.angle_beta   90.00
_cell.angle_gamma   90.00
#
_symmetry.space_group_name_H-M   'P 1'
#
loop_
_entity.id
_entity.type
_entity.pdbx_description
1 polymer ?
#
loop_
_entity_poly.entity_id
_entity_poly.type
_entity_poly.pdbx_seq_one_letter_code
_entity_poly.pdbx_strand_id
1 'polypeptide(L)'
;MNFNTKVIHGGQHHESATGSVNVPVFLTSTFAQKSPGVHSGYEYSRAANPTRQALEDSLASIENGARGLAFGSGLAAIDCVLKLLNPGDEVVAVDDLYGGTYRMFTRLFEKYQLKFTFVNFDDASKIADVITDKTKLIWVETPTNPLMKLVDIKAVVEIAKGKDILVAVDNTFATPYLQRPIDLGADIVMHSATKYLGGHSDVIAGALIKRY
;
A
#
# COMPACT_ATOMS: atom_id res chain seq x y z
N MET A 1 -12.06 -2.02 18.81
CA MET A 1 -13.18 -1.95 17.83
C MET A 1 -13.08 -3.21 16.97
N ASN A 2 -14.19 -3.94 16.76
CA ASN A 2 -14.18 -5.09 15.86
C ASN A 2 -14.14 -4.64 14.38
N PHE A 3 -13.85 -5.57 13.46
CA PHE A 3 -13.62 -5.24 12.05
C PHE A 3 -14.84 -4.55 11.39
N ASN A 4 -16.05 -5.06 11.61
CA ASN A 4 -17.27 -4.49 11.01
C ASN A 4 -17.51 -3.04 11.46
N THR A 5 -17.19 -2.72 12.71
CA THR A 5 -17.26 -1.35 13.23
C THR A 5 -16.14 -0.48 12.67
N LYS A 6 -14.92 -1.04 12.51
CA LYS A 6 -13.78 -0.31 11.89
C LYS A 6 -14.08 0.10 10.44
N VAL A 7 -14.72 -0.76 9.65
CA VAL A 7 -15.06 -0.46 8.26
C VAL A 7 -15.95 0.79 8.14
N ILE A 8 -16.77 1.06 9.17
CA ILE A 8 -17.70 2.21 9.18
C ILE A 8 -17.04 3.43 9.84
N HIS A 9 -16.33 3.24 10.94
CA HIS A 9 -15.91 4.33 11.83
C HIS A 9 -14.38 4.46 12.00
N GLY A 10 -13.61 3.47 11.51
CA GLY A 10 -12.16 3.45 11.71
C GLY A 10 -11.47 4.62 11.01
N GLY A 11 -10.62 5.35 11.76
CA GLY A 11 -9.87 6.49 11.23
C GLY A 11 -10.71 7.72 10.90
N GLN A 12 -12.03 7.71 11.16
CA GLN A 12 -12.90 8.85 10.91
C GLN A 12 -13.27 9.56 12.21
N HIS A 13 -13.13 10.87 12.21
CA HIS A 13 -13.51 11.75 13.32
C HIS A 13 -14.58 12.71 12.85
N HIS A 14 -15.53 13.04 13.73
CA HIS A 14 -16.53 14.09 13.46
C HIS A 14 -15.82 15.44 13.24
N GLU A 15 -16.41 16.27 12.39
CA GLU A 15 -15.89 17.62 12.15
C GLU A 15 -16.11 18.52 13.36
N SER A 16 -15.05 19.14 13.86
CA SER A 16 -15.05 19.82 15.16
C SER A 16 -15.79 21.18 15.18
N ALA A 17 -15.88 21.87 14.04
CA ALA A 17 -16.50 23.19 14.00
C ALA A 17 -18.03 23.11 13.98
N THR A 18 -18.60 22.10 13.32
CA THR A 18 -20.06 21.95 13.16
C THR A 18 -20.63 20.73 13.88
N GLY A 19 -19.76 19.80 14.33
CA GLY A 19 -20.17 18.52 14.87
C GLY A 19 -20.69 17.53 13.82
N SER A 20 -20.43 17.76 12.53
CA SER A 20 -20.82 16.83 11.46
C SER A 20 -20.24 15.44 11.70
N VAL A 21 -21.11 14.42 11.67
CA VAL A 21 -20.70 13.01 11.87
C VAL A 21 -19.86 12.51 10.69
N ASN A 22 -20.23 12.91 9.48
CA ASN A 22 -19.45 12.59 8.29
C ASN A 22 -18.35 13.63 8.07
N VAL A 23 -17.19 13.17 7.57
CA VAL A 23 -16.10 14.06 7.18
C VAL A 23 -16.55 14.94 6.01
N PRO A 24 -16.47 16.28 6.11
CA PRO A 24 -16.80 17.17 5.00
C PRO A 24 -15.84 17.00 3.82
N VAL A 25 -16.33 17.34 2.62
CA VAL A 25 -15.49 17.42 1.42
C VAL A 25 -14.88 18.81 1.32
N PHE A 26 -13.57 18.91 1.56
CA PHE A 26 -12.82 20.15 1.50
C PHE A 26 -12.27 20.39 0.09
N LEU A 27 -13.03 21.16 -0.73
CA LEU A 27 -12.65 21.55 -2.08
C LEU A 27 -11.85 22.87 -2.05
N THR A 28 -10.65 22.81 -1.53
CA THR A 28 -9.76 23.98 -1.44
C THR A 28 -8.31 23.62 -1.73
N SER A 29 -7.56 24.55 -2.29
CA SER A 29 -6.11 24.40 -2.48
C SER A 29 -5.31 24.85 -1.24
N THR A 30 -5.78 25.91 -0.55
CA THR A 30 -5.03 26.62 0.49
C THR A 30 -5.89 26.81 1.73
N PHE A 31 -5.29 26.69 2.90
CA PHE A 31 -5.91 26.92 4.20
C PHE A 31 -5.38 28.21 4.82
N ALA A 32 -6.23 28.97 5.49
CA ALA A 32 -5.85 30.21 6.16
C ALA A 32 -4.88 29.93 7.32
N GLN A 33 -3.85 30.77 7.43
CA GLN A 33 -2.90 30.78 8.54
C GLN A 33 -3.12 32.00 9.42
N LYS A 34 -2.88 31.87 10.72
CA LYS A 34 -2.94 32.98 11.67
C LYS A 34 -1.81 33.97 11.43
N SER A 35 -0.65 33.51 11.05
CA SER A 35 0.54 34.22 10.61
C SER A 35 1.43 33.29 9.80
N PRO A 36 2.46 33.75 9.09
CA PRO A 36 3.37 32.87 8.32
C PRO A 36 3.89 31.69 9.16
N GLY A 37 3.62 30.45 8.71
CA GLY A 37 4.01 29.21 9.39
C GLY A 37 3.15 28.81 10.60
N VAL A 38 2.12 29.59 10.97
CA VAL A 38 1.21 29.27 12.10
C VAL A 38 -0.16 28.84 11.56
N HIS A 39 -0.37 27.55 11.43
CA HIS A 39 -1.59 26.94 10.87
C HIS A 39 -2.21 25.90 11.81
N SER A 40 -3.43 25.46 11.52
CA SER A 40 -4.23 24.50 12.31
C SER A 40 -3.95 23.02 11.96
N GLY A 41 -2.83 22.71 11.29
CA GLY A 41 -2.50 21.38 10.80
C GLY A 41 -2.53 21.27 9.27
N TYR A 42 -3.23 22.19 8.61
CA TYR A 42 -3.35 22.23 7.15
C TYR A 42 -2.92 23.59 6.63
N GLU A 43 -2.19 23.61 5.53
CA GLU A 43 -1.75 24.83 4.82
C GLU A 43 -2.02 24.76 3.33
N TYR A 44 -1.79 23.60 2.71
CA TYR A 44 -1.98 23.39 1.28
C TYR A 44 -2.39 21.95 0.97
N SER A 45 -3.43 21.76 0.14
CA SER A 45 -4.07 20.46 -0.10
C SER A 45 -3.16 19.43 -0.76
N ARG A 46 -2.13 19.83 -1.51
CA ARG A 46 -1.13 18.89 -2.04
C ARG A 46 -0.35 18.21 -0.90
N ALA A 47 -0.01 18.94 0.14
CA ALA A 47 0.67 18.41 1.31
C ALA A 47 -0.29 17.62 2.20
N ALA A 48 -1.40 18.25 2.62
CA ALA A 48 -2.41 17.63 3.47
C ALA A 48 -3.80 18.22 3.20
N ASN A 49 -4.82 17.38 3.16
CA ASN A 49 -6.22 17.75 3.02
C ASN A 49 -7.07 16.87 3.93
N PRO A 50 -8.00 17.41 4.73
CA PRO A 50 -8.79 16.64 5.69
C PRO A 50 -9.59 15.50 5.05
N THR A 51 -10.15 15.70 3.84
CA THR A 51 -10.90 14.66 3.13
C THR A 51 -10.00 13.50 2.74
N ARG A 52 -8.80 13.77 2.19
CA ARG A 52 -7.83 12.73 1.86
C ARG A 52 -7.30 12.04 3.11
N GLN A 53 -7.03 12.81 4.16
CA GLN A 53 -6.58 12.28 5.45
C GLN A 53 -7.56 11.26 6.04
N ALA A 54 -8.86 11.56 6.00
CA ALA A 54 -9.89 10.65 6.47
C ALA A 54 -9.90 9.32 5.72
N LEU A 55 -9.67 9.32 4.40
CA LEU A 55 -9.51 8.09 3.62
C LEU A 55 -8.23 7.33 4.04
N GLU A 56 -7.11 8.03 4.15
CA GLU A 56 -5.82 7.45 4.52
C GLU A 56 -5.87 6.82 5.92
N ASP A 57 -6.48 7.49 6.90
CA ASP A 57 -6.64 7.00 8.27
C ASP A 57 -7.62 5.80 8.33
N SER A 58 -8.68 5.83 7.54
CA SER A 58 -9.64 4.72 7.45
C SER A 58 -8.96 3.46 6.90
N LEU A 59 -8.22 3.59 5.79
CA LEU A 59 -7.48 2.48 5.18
C LEU A 59 -6.41 1.92 6.12
N ALA A 60 -5.65 2.78 6.79
CA ALA A 60 -4.70 2.37 7.81
C ALA A 60 -5.38 1.60 8.95
N SER A 61 -6.54 2.08 9.42
CA SER A 61 -7.29 1.45 10.50
C SER A 61 -7.76 0.04 10.16
N ILE A 62 -8.29 -0.19 8.96
CA ILE A 62 -8.80 -1.52 8.56
C ILE A 62 -7.69 -2.53 8.26
N GLU A 63 -6.51 -2.07 7.83
CA GLU A 63 -5.32 -2.92 7.64
C GLU A 63 -4.47 -3.09 8.91
N ASN A 64 -4.82 -2.42 10.02
CA ASN A 64 -4.01 -2.36 11.25
C ASN A 64 -2.61 -1.74 11.03
N GLY A 65 -2.46 -0.85 10.06
CA GLY A 65 -1.23 -0.15 9.78
C GLY A 65 -1.09 1.15 10.58
N ALA A 66 0.12 1.68 10.66
CA ALA A 66 0.42 2.93 11.34
C ALA A 66 0.02 4.17 10.51
N ARG A 67 0.07 4.06 9.18
CA ARG A 67 -0.28 5.15 8.27
C ARG A 67 -0.74 4.62 6.92
N GLY A 68 -1.77 5.25 6.36
CA GLY A 68 -2.22 5.11 4.98
C GLY A 68 -1.75 6.27 4.09
N LEU A 69 -1.63 6.01 2.80
CA LEU A 69 -1.37 7.00 1.75
C LEU A 69 -2.28 6.70 0.57
N ALA A 70 -2.99 7.72 0.06
CA ALA A 70 -3.88 7.59 -1.08
C ALA A 70 -3.22 8.07 -2.38
N PHE A 71 -3.50 7.34 -3.48
CA PHE A 71 -2.97 7.58 -4.81
C PHE A 71 -4.07 7.57 -5.87
N GLY A 72 -3.82 8.22 -7.00
CA GLY A 72 -4.75 8.26 -8.14
C GLY A 72 -4.91 6.92 -8.89
N SER A 73 -4.13 5.89 -8.57
CA SER A 73 -4.27 4.52 -9.09
C SER A 73 -3.42 3.52 -8.31
N GLY A 74 -3.71 2.23 -8.45
CA GLY A 74 -2.85 1.17 -7.91
C GLY A 74 -1.43 1.22 -8.49
N LEU A 75 -1.26 1.48 -9.78
CA LEU A 75 0.07 1.63 -10.38
C LEU A 75 0.85 2.82 -9.82
N ALA A 76 0.19 3.93 -9.47
CA ALA A 76 0.85 5.04 -8.80
C ALA A 76 1.32 4.68 -7.38
N ALA A 77 0.59 3.81 -6.69
CA ALA A 77 1.01 3.26 -5.40
C ALA A 77 2.24 2.34 -5.57
N ILE A 78 2.23 1.44 -6.56
CA ILE A 78 3.38 0.57 -6.86
C ILE A 78 4.63 1.39 -7.23
N ASP A 79 4.47 2.41 -8.09
CA ASP A 79 5.55 3.33 -8.47
C ASP A 79 6.20 3.99 -7.24
N CYS A 80 5.39 4.37 -6.26
CA CYS A 80 5.88 4.94 -5.00
C CYS A 80 6.72 3.93 -4.19
N VAL A 81 6.31 2.66 -4.13
CA VAL A 81 7.10 1.59 -3.45
C VAL A 81 8.45 1.40 -4.14
N LEU A 82 8.46 1.31 -5.47
CA LEU A 82 9.70 1.09 -6.22
C LEU A 82 10.68 2.27 -6.10
N LYS A 83 10.19 3.48 -5.89
CA LYS A 83 11.02 4.67 -5.64
C LYS A 83 11.69 4.72 -4.27
N LEU A 84 11.41 3.77 -3.38
CA LEU A 84 12.19 3.56 -2.16
C LEU A 84 13.55 2.90 -2.44
N LEU A 85 13.71 2.30 -3.63
CA LEU A 85 14.88 1.55 -4.02
C LEU A 85 15.88 2.43 -4.78
N ASN A 86 17.15 2.03 -4.71
CA ASN A 86 18.24 2.69 -5.40
C ASN A 86 18.61 1.95 -6.69
N PRO A 87 19.24 2.62 -7.68
CA PRO A 87 19.81 1.94 -8.83
C PRO A 87 20.77 0.81 -8.43
N GLY A 88 20.56 -0.37 -8.96
CA GLY A 88 21.31 -1.58 -8.65
C GLY A 88 20.68 -2.48 -7.60
N ASP A 89 19.63 -2.02 -6.91
CA ASP A 89 18.86 -2.87 -6.00
C ASP A 89 18.08 -3.94 -6.78
N GLU A 90 17.79 -5.03 -6.09
CA GLU A 90 17.11 -6.19 -6.66
C GLU A 90 15.76 -6.43 -5.96
N VAL A 91 14.77 -6.81 -6.75
CA VAL A 91 13.41 -7.14 -6.31
C VAL A 91 13.14 -8.60 -6.64
N VAL A 92 12.75 -9.38 -5.65
CA VAL A 92 12.21 -10.73 -5.84
C VAL A 92 10.69 -10.62 -5.84
N ALA A 93 10.05 -11.08 -6.91
CA ALA A 93 8.60 -10.98 -7.08
C ALA A 93 7.98 -12.33 -7.39
N VAL A 94 6.73 -12.52 -6.96
CA VAL A 94 5.95 -13.68 -7.36
C VAL A 94 5.81 -13.74 -8.90
N ASP A 95 5.87 -14.95 -9.47
CA ASP A 95 5.88 -15.18 -10.94
C ASP A 95 4.54 -14.91 -11.62
N ASP A 96 3.45 -15.00 -10.89
CA ASP A 96 2.09 -14.68 -11.35
C ASP A 96 1.61 -13.43 -10.63
N LEU A 97 1.49 -12.33 -11.34
CA LEU A 97 1.09 -11.03 -10.79
C LEU A 97 0.42 -10.17 -11.87
N TYR A 98 -0.26 -9.13 -11.44
CA TYR A 98 -0.98 -8.23 -12.33
C TYR A 98 -0.10 -7.73 -13.48
N GLY A 99 -0.58 -7.89 -14.72
CA GLY A 99 0.19 -7.54 -15.93
C GLY A 99 0.63 -6.08 -16.00
N GLY A 100 -0.04 -5.17 -15.30
CA GLY A 100 0.38 -3.77 -15.14
C GLY A 100 1.65 -3.65 -14.28
N THR A 101 1.70 -4.38 -13.19
CA THR A 101 2.88 -4.49 -12.30
C THR A 101 4.05 -5.08 -13.06
N TYR A 102 3.85 -6.19 -13.76
CA TYR A 102 4.87 -6.81 -14.59
C TYR A 102 5.47 -5.84 -15.62
N ARG A 103 4.60 -5.14 -16.36
CA ARG A 103 5.06 -4.14 -17.36
C ARG A 103 5.82 -2.98 -16.70
N MET A 104 5.37 -2.52 -15.53
CA MET A 104 6.06 -1.47 -14.78
C MET A 104 7.46 -1.93 -14.36
N PHE A 105 7.60 -3.13 -13.84
CA PHE A 105 8.87 -3.73 -13.45
C PHE A 105 9.81 -3.84 -14.66
N THR A 106 9.41 -4.58 -15.69
CA THR A 106 10.27 -4.99 -16.81
C THR A 106 10.43 -3.94 -17.92
N ARG A 107 9.54 -2.96 -18.04
CA ARG A 107 9.59 -1.95 -19.11
C ARG A 107 9.98 -0.56 -18.62
N LEU A 108 9.72 -0.25 -17.35
CA LEU A 108 9.98 1.07 -16.80
C LEU A 108 11.16 1.02 -15.82
N PHE A 109 11.07 0.23 -14.76
CA PHE A 109 12.05 0.29 -13.67
C PHE A 109 13.38 -0.41 -13.96
N GLU A 110 13.43 -1.36 -14.89
CA GLU A 110 14.72 -1.86 -15.42
C GLU A 110 15.57 -0.74 -16.04
N LYS A 111 14.93 0.28 -16.63
CA LYS A 111 15.65 1.48 -17.14
C LYS A 111 16.31 2.30 -16.04
N TYR A 112 15.80 2.19 -14.82
CA TYR A 112 16.38 2.82 -13.62
C TYR A 112 17.34 1.88 -12.88
N GLN A 113 17.80 0.81 -13.57
CA GLN A 113 18.77 -0.16 -13.08
C GLN A 113 18.27 -1.02 -11.90
N LEU A 114 16.98 -1.11 -11.66
CA LEU A 114 16.43 -2.12 -10.76
C LEU A 114 16.42 -3.47 -11.49
N LYS A 115 16.69 -4.54 -10.75
CA LYS A 115 16.64 -5.91 -11.27
C LYS A 115 15.46 -6.65 -10.66
N PHE A 116 14.77 -7.44 -11.47
CA PHE A 116 13.60 -8.20 -11.05
C PHE A 116 13.80 -9.69 -11.31
N THR A 117 13.61 -10.48 -10.26
CA THR A 117 13.63 -11.95 -10.33
C THR A 117 12.24 -12.45 -9.97
N PHE A 118 11.61 -13.12 -10.93
CA PHE A 118 10.27 -13.69 -10.75
C PHE A 118 10.38 -15.17 -10.36
N VAL A 119 9.75 -15.53 -9.24
CA VAL A 119 9.84 -16.85 -8.63
C VAL A 119 8.46 -17.36 -8.27
N ASN A 120 8.24 -18.66 -8.39
CA ASN A 120 7.01 -19.25 -7.86
C ASN A 120 7.09 -19.32 -6.33
N PHE A 121 6.16 -18.66 -5.65
CA PHE A 121 6.10 -18.56 -4.18
C PHE A 121 5.25 -19.68 -3.54
N ASP A 122 4.92 -20.75 -4.25
CA ASP A 122 4.28 -21.94 -3.68
C ASP A 122 5.16 -22.65 -2.65
N ASP A 123 6.48 -22.45 -2.76
CA ASP A 123 7.49 -22.91 -1.83
C ASP A 123 8.42 -21.75 -1.47
N ALA A 124 8.35 -21.32 -0.23
CA ALA A 124 9.13 -20.19 0.27
C ALA A 124 10.66 -20.42 0.18
N SER A 125 11.15 -21.67 0.17
CA SER A 125 12.58 -21.96 0.01
C SER A 125 13.14 -21.41 -1.30
N LYS A 126 12.35 -21.41 -2.38
CA LYS A 126 12.73 -20.88 -3.69
C LYS A 126 13.04 -19.38 -3.66
N ILE A 127 12.42 -18.64 -2.73
CA ILE A 127 12.71 -17.21 -2.50
C ILE A 127 14.10 -17.07 -1.89
N ALA A 128 14.43 -17.92 -0.91
CA ALA A 128 15.72 -17.89 -0.24
C ALA A 128 16.88 -18.16 -1.20
N ASP A 129 16.68 -19.04 -2.19
CA ASP A 129 17.70 -19.42 -3.18
C ASP A 129 18.10 -18.27 -4.12
N VAL A 130 17.24 -17.26 -4.30
CA VAL A 130 17.47 -16.15 -5.24
C VAL A 130 17.78 -14.81 -4.55
N ILE A 131 17.71 -14.76 -3.21
CA ILE A 131 18.08 -13.57 -2.45
C ILE A 131 19.59 -13.35 -2.52
N THR A 132 19.97 -12.10 -2.78
CA THR A 132 21.36 -11.61 -2.75
C THR A 132 21.50 -10.45 -1.75
N ASP A 133 22.72 -9.99 -1.53
CA ASP A 133 23.00 -8.78 -0.71
C ASP A 133 22.36 -7.50 -1.29
N LYS A 134 22.00 -7.52 -2.58
CA LYS A 134 21.35 -6.42 -3.28
C LYS A 134 19.83 -6.50 -3.24
N THR A 135 19.26 -7.60 -2.79
CA THR A 135 17.81 -7.73 -2.64
C THR A 135 17.32 -6.77 -1.56
N LYS A 136 16.42 -5.86 -1.92
CA LYS A 136 15.86 -4.85 -1.01
C LYS A 136 14.34 -4.91 -0.91
N LEU A 137 13.69 -5.65 -1.79
CA LEU A 137 12.23 -5.79 -1.80
C LEU A 137 11.84 -7.21 -2.20
N ILE A 138 10.90 -7.79 -1.45
CA ILE A 138 10.11 -8.94 -1.88
C ILE A 138 8.71 -8.44 -2.16
N TRP A 139 8.26 -8.61 -3.42
CA TRP A 139 6.92 -8.23 -3.87
C TRP A 139 6.02 -9.45 -3.92
N VAL A 140 4.98 -9.46 -3.11
CA VAL A 140 3.98 -10.52 -3.01
C VAL A 140 2.66 -10.01 -3.59
N GLU A 141 1.99 -10.80 -4.40
CA GLU A 141 0.59 -10.63 -4.75
C GLU A 141 -0.14 -11.91 -4.36
N THR A 142 -1.17 -11.85 -3.51
CA THR A 142 -1.90 -13.04 -3.08
C THR A 142 -3.31 -12.70 -2.60
N PRO A 143 -4.35 -13.35 -3.18
CA PRO A 143 -4.30 -14.23 -4.35
C PRO A 143 -3.74 -13.53 -5.59
N THR A 144 -3.03 -14.26 -6.44
CA THR A 144 -2.39 -13.70 -7.65
C THR A 144 -3.40 -13.44 -8.77
N ASN A 145 -3.04 -12.59 -9.72
CA ASN A 145 -3.84 -12.32 -10.93
C ASN A 145 -3.02 -12.68 -12.20
N PRO A 146 -3.45 -13.65 -13.04
CA PRO A 146 -4.81 -14.20 -13.09
C PRO A 146 -5.02 -15.58 -12.45
N LEU A 147 -3.96 -16.27 -12.00
CA LEU A 147 -4.04 -17.70 -11.68
C LEU A 147 -4.57 -18.00 -10.28
N MET A 148 -4.83 -16.97 -9.45
CA MET A 148 -5.37 -17.10 -8.09
C MET A 148 -4.51 -17.99 -7.17
N LYS A 149 -3.19 -18.02 -7.39
CA LYS A 149 -2.26 -18.72 -6.49
C LYS A 149 -2.25 -18.07 -5.11
N LEU A 150 -2.03 -18.86 -4.09
CA LEU A 150 -1.91 -18.39 -2.71
C LEU A 150 -0.45 -18.44 -2.25
N VAL A 151 -0.04 -17.42 -1.51
CA VAL A 151 1.31 -17.32 -0.94
C VAL A 151 1.21 -17.23 0.58
N ASP A 152 2.03 -18.00 1.30
CA ASP A 152 2.16 -17.86 2.75
C ASP A 152 3.01 -16.62 3.08
N ILE A 153 2.34 -15.51 3.39
CA ILE A 153 2.97 -14.23 3.74
C ILE A 153 3.91 -14.37 4.95
N LYS A 154 3.54 -15.17 5.97
CA LYS A 154 4.39 -15.36 7.15
C LYS A 154 5.71 -16.03 6.78
N ALA A 155 5.66 -17.05 5.94
CA ALA A 155 6.87 -17.73 5.47
C ALA A 155 7.77 -16.77 4.69
N VAL A 156 7.21 -15.90 3.84
CA VAL A 156 7.98 -14.86 3.12
C VAL A 156 8.61 -13.86 4.09
N VAL A 157 7.86 -13.39 5.09
CA VAL A 157 8.36 -12.46 6.11
C VAL A 157 9.51 -13.07 6.93
N GLU A 158 9.42 -14.34 7.30
CA GLU A 158 10.52 -15.01 8.03
C GLU A 158 11.81 -15.11 7.17
N ILE A 159 11.71 -15.24 5.85
CA ILE A 159 12.88 -15.22 4.94
C ILE A 159 13.54 -13.84 4.91
N ALA A 160 12.77 -12.76 4.95
CA ALA A 160 13.28 -11.39 4.98
C ALA A 160 13.82 -10.96 6.37
N LYS A 161 13.44 -11.68 7.42
CA LYS A 161 13.75 -11.34 8.80
C LYS A 161 15.26 -11.25 9.07
N GLY A 162 15.67 -10.15 9.72
CA GLY A 162 17.09 -9.89 10.01
C GLY A 162 17.91 -9.44 8.81
N LYS A 163 17.29 -9.27 7.66
CA LYS A 163 17.88 -8.70 6.45
C LYS A 163 17.30 -7.30 6.20
N ASP A 164 18.02 -6.47 5.48
CA ASP A 164 17.55 -5.15 5.03
C ASP A 164 16.70 -5.32 3.76
N ILE A 165 15.58 -6.05 3.90
CA ILE A 165 14.66 -6.39 2.82
C ILE A 165 13.23 -6.04 3.27
N LEU A 166 12.55 -5.19 2.51
CA LEU A 166 11.14 -4.89 2.71
C LEU A 166 10.26 -5.98 2.11
N VAL A 167 9.16 -6.30 2.77
CA VAL A 167 8.10 -7.16 2.24
C VAL A 167 6.89 -6.30 1.92
N ALA A 168 6.58 -6.15 0.64
CA ALA A 168 5.38 -5.48 0.16
C ALA A 168 4.37 -6.49 -0.38
N VAL A 169 3.11 -6.34 0.02
CA VAL A 169 2.02 -7.24 -0.37
C VAL A 169 0.93 -6.47 -1.10
N ASP A 170 0.66 -6.83 -2.33
CA ASP A 170 -0.55 -6.43 -3.04
C ASP A 170 -1.73 -7.26 -2.50
N ASN A 171 -2.55 -6.61 -1.67
CA ASN A 171 -3.69 -7.21 -0.99
C ASN A 171 -5.03 -6.89 -1.70
N THR A 172 -4.97 -6.49 -2.97
CA THR A 172 -6.14 -6.02 -3.73
C THR A 172 -7.27 -7.05 -3.76
N PHE A 173 -6.96 -8.33 -3.98
CA PHE A 173 -7.99 -9.37 -4.12
C PHE A 173 -8.51 -9.89 -2.79
N ALA A 174 -7.65 -10.13 -1.81
CA ALA A 174 -8.09 -10.60 -0.50
C ALA A 174 -8.81 -9.51 0.29
N THR A 175 -8.38 -8.27 0.20
CA THR A 175 -8.84 -7.12 1.01
C THR A 175 -8.56 -7.28 2.51
N PRO A 176 -8.68 -6.22 3.33
CA PRO A 176 -8.51 -6.33 4.78
C PRO A 176 -9.55 -7.24 5.46
N TYR A 177 -10.63 -7.57 4.76
CA TYR A 177 -11.68 -8.46 5.27
C TYR A 177 -11.19 -9.90 5.39
N LEU A 178 -10.53 -10.43 4.35
CA LEU A 178 -10.05 -11.81 4.32
C LEU A 178 -8.62 -11.94 4.85
N GLN A 179 -7.78 -10.92 4.66
CA GLN A 179 -6.36 -10.97 4.96
C GLN A 179 -5.83 -9.59 5.35
N ARG A 180 -5.02 -9.52 6.39
CA ARG A 180 -4.29 -8.30 6.80
C ARG A 180 -2.79 -8.59 6.84
N PRO A 181 -2.05 -8.27 5.78
CA PRO A 181 -0.64 -8.59 5.69
C PRO A 181 0.22 -7.93 6.76
N ILE A 182 -0.18 -6.75 7.28
CA ILE A 182 0.50 -6.09 8.42
C ILE A 182 0.49 -7.00 9.66
N ASP A 183 -0.64 -7.64 9.96
CA ASP A 183 -0.75 -8.57 11.09
C ASP A 183 0.12 -9.82 10.90
N LEU A 184 0.46 -10.15 9.64
CA LEU A 184 1.32 -11.27 9.27
C LEU A 184 2.81 -10.88 9.20
N GLY A 185 3.13 -9.61 9.39
CA GLY A 185 4.50 -9.11 9.47
C GLY A 185 5.00 -8.34 8.24
N ALA A 186 4.20 -8.17 7.19
CA ALA A 186 4.57 -7.37 6.03
C ALA A 186 4.84 -5.90 6.43
N ASP A 187 5.74 -5.25 5.71
CA ASP A 187 6.13 -3.85 5.97
C ASP A 187 5.20 -2.87 5.26
N ILE A 188 4.76 -3.24 4.06
CA ILE A 188 3.91 -2.41 3.20
C ILE A 188 2.77 -3.27 2.64
N VAL A 189 1.56 -2.73 2.70
CA VAL A 189 0.39 -3.27 2.00
C VAL A 189 -0.02 -2.30 0.92
N MET A 190 -0.19 -2.81 -0.28
CA MET A 190 -0.66 -2.08 -1.44
C MET A 190 -2.08 -2.51 -1.81
N HIS A 191 -2.87 -1.57 -2.25
CA HIS A 191 -4.17 -1.83 -2.87
C HIS A 191 -4.37 -1.05 -4.16
N SER A 192 -4.85 -1.71 -5.20
CA SER A 192 -5.66 -1.05 -6.21
C SER A 192 -7.06 -0.84 -5.61
N ALA A 193 -7.26 0.32 -4.97
CA ALA A 193 -8.56 0.64 -4.36
C ALA A 193 -9.69 0.80 -5.39
N THR A 194 -9.35 0.81 -6.67
CA THR A 194 -10.24 0.69 -7.82
C THR A 194 -11.15 -0.54 -7.76
N LYS A 195 -10.69 -1.62 -7.10
CA LYS A 195 -11.36 -2.93 -7.10
C LYS A 195 -12.33 -3.04 -5.93
N TYR A 196 -12.13 -4.01 -5.05
CA TYR A 196 -13.09 -4.32 -3.98
C TYR A 196 -13.21 -3.22 -2.91
N LEU A 197 -12.17 -2.43 -2.65
CA LEU A 197 -12.27 -1.31 -1.71
C LEU A 197 -13.18 -0.20 -2.24
N GLY A 198 -13.09 0.16 -3.52
CA GLY A 198 -14.05 1.06 -4.17
C GLY A 198 -15.43 0.41 -4.32
N GLY A 199 -15.45 -0.83 -4.82
CA GLY A 199 -16.62 -1.74 -4.77
C GLY A 199 -17.69 -1.52 -5.83
N HIS A 200 -17.75 -0.37 -6.49
CA HIS A 200 -18.87 0.02 -7.36
C HIS A 200 -18.47 0.27 -8.83
N SER A 201 -17.23 -0.03 -9.22
CA SER A 201 -16.70 0.21 -10.59
C SER A 201 -16.81 1.67 -11.06
N ASP A 202 -16.76 2.63 -10.14
CA ASP A 202 -16.99 4.06 -10.36
C ASP A 202 -15.78 4.93 -9.97
N VAL A 203 -14.69 4.33 -9.47
CA VAL A 203 -13.49 5.04 -9.03
C VAL A 203 -12.22 4.33 -9.49
N ILE A 204 -11.19 5.12 -9.78
CA ILE A 204 -9.81 4.64 -9.91
C ILE A 204 -9.01 5.23 -8.76
N ALA A 205 -8.43 4.39 -7.93
CA ALA A 205 -7.63 4.80 -6.79
C ALA A 205 -6.59 3.74 -6.41
N GLY A 206 -5.56 4.16 -5.69
CA GLY A 206 -4.56 3.29 -5.08
C GLY A 206 -4.34 3.64 -3.63
N ALA A 207 -3.78 2.71 -2.87
CA ALA A 207 -3.42 2.95 -1.49
C ALA A 207 -2.13 2.20 -1.12
N LEU A 208 -1.37 2.79 -0.21
CA LEU A 208 -0.31 2.12 0.53
C LEU A 208 -0.59 2.25 2.01
N ILE A 209 -0.36 1.18 2.73
CA ILE A 209 -0.42 1.16 4.19
C ILE A 209 0.92 0.64 4.70
N LYS A 210 1.54 1.36 5.64
CA LYS A 210 2.81 0.97 6.23
C LYS A 210 2.64 0.50 7.67
N ARG A 211 3.52 -0.40 8.07
CA ARG A 211 3.53 -1.01 9.40
C ARG A 211 4.00 -0.04 10.49
N TYR A 212 5.03 0.78 10.24
CA TYR A 212 5.65 1.73 11.19
C TYR A 212 5.75 3.14 10.62
#